data_a2ba1e0106e675147ac6c790b5dd7021
#
_entry.id   a2ba1e0106e675147ac6c790b5dd7021
#
_cell.length_a   1.000
_cell.length_b   1.000
_cell.length_c   1.000
_cell.angle_alpha   90.00
_cell.angle_beta   90.00
_cell.angle_gamma   90.00
#
_symmetry.space_group_name_H-M   'P 1'
#
loop_
_entity.id
_entity.type
_entity.pdbx_description
1 polymer ?
#
loop_
_entity_poly.entity_id
_entity_poly.type
_entity_poly.pdbx_seq_one_letter_code
_entity_poly.pdbx_strand_id
1 'polypeptide(L)'
;HISQSLNFDLAILEKYKDRCKNLKYIIIPIDYFSMYSTLENGIENWRVKNYSIYYDISTYGNYWSGFEIFNGKLPSNISRVKSYLLNRKSDVTCNKFGFGTNYNSKDSKDLMETGKTASKRHTIKLENNQTTFSKNIQTINSIIEFANSHNLKIIFITCPAYSTYRENLNPIQLENSVNIIKKLSSKNTNTAYYNFLTDKSFIAEDYYDAD
;
A
#
# COMPACT_ATOMS: atom_id res chain seq x y z
N HIS A 1 0.35 -4.70 1.82
CA HIS A 1 1.19 -4.07 2.85
C HIS A 1 0.68 -2.65 3.08
N ILE A 2 0.52 -2.22 4.34
CA ILE A 2 0.00 -0.88 4.65
C ILE A 2 0.90 0.18 4.03
N SER A 3 0.31 1.14 3.30
CA SER A 3 1.01 2.27 2.65
C SER A 3 2.20 1.86 1.76
N GLN A 4 2.17 0.68 1.17
CA GLN A 4 3.18 0.26 0.19
C GLN A 4 2.94 0.99 -1.12
N SER A 5 3.99 1.50 -1.73
CA SER A 5 3.89 2.18 -3.03
C SER A 5 4.11 1.23 -4.20
N LEU A 6 3.57 1.58 -5.35
CA LEU A 6 3.51 0.75 -6.55
C LEU A 6 4.88 0.24 -7.05
N ASN A 7 5.94 1.04 -6.87
CA ASN A 7 7.30 0.63 -7.24
C ASN A 7 7.81 -0.55 -6.39
N PHE A 8 7.43 -0.61 -5.09
CA PHE A 8 7.75 -1.75 -4.25
C PHE A 8 6.86 -2.96 -4.58
N ASP A 9 5.61 -2.73 -4.97
CA ASP A 9 4.74 -3.81 -5.45
C ASP A 9 5.36 -4.50 -6.67
N LEU A 10 5.81 -3.72 -7.65
CA LEU A 10 6.50 -4.24 -8.84
C LEU A 10 7.78 -5.00 -8.46
N ALA A 11 8.64 -4.40 -7.66
CA ALA A 11 9.91 -5.01 -7.28
C ALA A 11 9.74 -6.32 -6.49
N ILE A 12 8.74 -6.40 -5.62
CA ILE A 12 8.39 -7.64 -4.90
C ILE A 12 7.85 -8.69 -5.88
N LEU A 13 6.98 -8.29 -6.79
CA LEU A 13 6.39 -9.18 -7.78
C LEU A 13 7.48 -9.80 -8.67
N GLU A 14 8.39 -8.99 -9.22
CA GLU A 14 9.51 -9.45 -10.03
C GLU A 14 10.40 -10.42 -9.27
N LYS A 15 10.75 -10.09 -8.02
CA LYS A 15 11.67 -10.88 -7.22
C LYS A 15 11.10 -12.21 -6.74
N TYR A 16 9.81 -12.25 -6.39
CA TYR A 16 9.22 -13.40 -5.70
C TYR A 16 8.22 -14.20 -6.53
N LYS A 17 7.92 -13.80 -7.75
CA LYS A 17 6.97 -14.48 -8.63
C LYS A 17 7.26 -15.97 -8.76
N ASP A 18 8.53 -16.35 -8.93
CA ASP A 18 8.92 -17.75 -9.14
C ASP A 18 8.74 -18.64 -7.90
N ARG A 19 8.61 -18.03 -6.72
CA ARG A 19 8.25 -18.74 -5.48
C ARG A 19 6.74 -19.02 -5.39
N CYS A 20 5.93 -18.35 -6.20
CA CYS A 20 4.48 -18.47 -6.23
C CYS A 20 4.05 -19.31 -7.44
N LYS A 21 4.39 -20.59 -7.46
CA LYS A 21 4.20 -21.51 -8.62
C LYS A 21 2.77 -21.56 -9.18
N ASN A 22 1.77 -21.29 -8.35
CA ASN A 22 0.34 -21.31 -8.71
C ASN A 22 -0.27 -19.90 -8.81
N LEU A 23 0.55 -18.84 -8.94
CA LEU A 23 0.08 -17.48 -9.09
C LEU A 23 -0.75 -17.35 -10.37
N LYS A 24 -1.98 -16.88 -10.26
CA LYS A 24 -2.90 -16.63 -11.38
C LYS A 24 -3.41 -15.20 -11.39
N TYR A 25 -3.53 -14.60 -10.22
CA TYR A 25 -4.11 -13.28 -10.02
C TYR A 25 -3.18 -12.42 -9.17
N ILE A 26 -3.07 -11.16 -9.56
CA ILE A 26 -2.43 -10.09 -8.78
C ILE A 26 -3.53 -9.11 -8.39
N ILE A 27 -3.69 -8.86 -7.10
CA ILE A 27 -4.65 -7.87 -6.61
C ILE A 27 -3.85 -6.67 -6.11
N ILE A 28 -4.15 -5.50 -6.65
CA ILE A 28 -3.45 -4.25 -6.32
C ILE A 28 -4.47 -3.22 -5.85
N PRO A 29 -4.43 -2.84 -4.57
CA PRO A 29 -5.23 -1.72 -4.09
C PRO A 29 -4.70 -0.41 -4.66
N ILE A 30 -5.60 0.42 -5.16
CA ILE A 30 -5.33 1.78 -5.65
C ILE A 30 -6.23 2.73 -4.88
N ASP A 31 -5.68 3.29 -3.83
CA ASP A 31 -6.39 4.23 -2.98
C ASP A 31 -6.28 5.67 -3.52
N TYR A 32 -7.04 6.56 -2.91
CA TYR A 32 -7.15 7.97 -3.28
C TYR A 32 -5.80 8.67 -3.51
N PHE A 33 -4.76 8.35 -2.73
CA PHE A 33 -3.44 8.98 -2.79
C PHE A 33 -2.40 8.17 -3.57
N SER A 34 -2.69 6.90 -3.92
CA SER A 34 -1.69 5.97 -4.48
C SER A 34 -0.98 6.49 -5.73
N MET A 35 -1.70 7.22 -6.57
CA MET A 35 -1.12 7.75 -7.82
C MET A 35 -0.18 8.94 -7.62
N TYR A 36 -0.31 9.67 -6.52
CA TYR A 36 0.42 10.92 -6.27
C TYR A 36 1.50 10.79 -5.18
N SER A 37 1.64 9.63 -4.56
CA SER A 37 2.59 9.41 -3.48
C SER A 37 3.49 8.22 -3.75
N THR A 38 4.66 8.25 -3.09
CA THR A 38 5.56 7.11 -2.96
C THR A 38 5.97 6.99 -1.50
N LEU A 39 6.36 5.78 -1.09
CA LEU A 39 6.82 5.55 0.28
C LEU A 39 8.05 6.39 0.61
N GLU A 40 8.94 6.59 -0.37
CA GLU A 40 10.17 7.36 -0.24
C GLU A 40 9.94 8.83 0.11
N ASN A 41 8.87 9.40 -0.43
CA ASN A 41 8.48 10.80 -0.22
C ASN A 41 7.41 10.98 0.85
N GLY A 42 6.96 9.88 1.45
CA GLY A 42 5.91 9.86 2.47
C GLY A 42 6.44 10.05 3.88
N ILE A 43 5.51 10.25 4.82
CA ILE A 43 5.80 10.36 6.27
C ILE A 43 6.45 9.08 6.80
N GLU A 44 6.17 7.93 6.17
CA GLU A 44 6.67 6.63 6.55
C GLU A 44 7.91 6.19 5.76
N ASN A 45 8.68 7.14 5.20
CA ASN A 45 9.90 6.86 4.42
C ASN A 45 10.93 6.00 5.16
N TRP A 46 10.91 6.03 6.50
CA TRP A 46 11.73 5.13 7.34
C TRP A 46 11.51 3.65 7.07
N ARG A 47 10.37 3.27 6.46
CA ARG A 47 10.04 1.89 6.10
C ARG A 47 10.76 1.42 4.84
N VAL A 48 11.27 2.33 4.02
CA VAL A 48 12.04 2.00 2.80
C VAL A 48 13.20 1.07 3.09
N LYS A 49 13.91 1.31 4.19
CA LYS A 49 15.01 0.45 4.65
C LYS A 49 14.61 -1.01 4.89
N ASN A 50 13.34 -1.26 5.27
CA ASN A 50 12.87 -2.61 5.52
C ASN A 50 12.83 -3.43 4.22
N TYR A 51 12.58 -2.79 3.07
CA TYR A 51 12.62 -3.47 1.78
C TYR A 51 14.04 -3.89 1.40
N SER A 52 15.03 -3.08 1.71
CA SER A 52 16.44 -3.44 1.53
C SER A 52 16.86 -4.57 2.48
N ILE A 53 16.49 -4.47 3.78
CA ILE A 53 16.91 -5.43 4.81
C ILE A 53 16.25 -6.81 4.63
N TYR A 54 14.93 -6.83 4.47
CA TYR A 54 14.17 -8.08 4.51
C TYR A 54 13.91 -8.67 3.13
N TYR A 55 13.90 -7.83 2.10
CA TYR A 55 13.57 -8.25 0.75
C TYR A 55 14.73 -8.09 -0.22
N ASP A 56 15.84 -7.46 0.22
CA ASP A 56 16.98 -7.14 -0.65
C ASP A 56 16.50 -6.42 -1.93
N ILE A 57 15.62 -5.43 -1.74
CA ILE A 57 15.08 -4.54 -2.75
C ILE A 57 15.60 -3.14 -2.44
N SER A 58 16.53 -2.65 -3.25
CA SER A 58 17.06 -1.30 -3.15
C SER A 58 16.44 -0.43 -4.23
N THR A 59 15.67 0.58 -3.83
CA THR A 59 15.15 1.61 -4.73
C THR A 59 16.08 2.82 -4.84
N TYR A 60 16.99 2.96 -3.90
CA TYR A 60 18.06 3.94 -3.92
C TYR A 60 19.37 3.24 -4.27
N GLY A 61 20.04 3.71 -5.32
CA GLY A 61 21.42 3.30 -5.66
C GLY A 61 22.46 3.73 -4.62
N ASN A 62 22.04 3.95 -3.37
CA ASN A 62 22.88 4.43 -2.30
C ASN A 62 23.26 3.27 -1.37
N TYR A 63 24.50 2.83 -1.50
CA TYR A 63 25.15 1.78 -0.70
C TYR A 63 25.02 2.03 0.82
N TRP A 64 24.86 3.29 1.22
CA TRP A 64 24.80 3.73 2.62
C TRP A 64 23.44 3.48 3.30
N SER A 65 22.39 3.20 2.54
CA SER A 65 21.06 2.93 3.12
C SER A 65 21.05 1.69 4.02
N GLY A 66 21.97 0.74 3.82
CA GLY A 66 22.13 -0.45 4.66
C GLY A 66 22.67 -0.14 6.06
N PHE A 67 23.34 0.99 6.24
CA PHE A 67 23.91 1.39 7.55
C PHE A 67 22.87 2.03 8.47
N GLU A 68 21.70 2.43 7.96
CA GLU A 68 20.59 2.91 8.78
C GLU A 68 20.01 1.82 9.71
N ILE A 69 20.38 0.56 9.53
CA ILE A 69 20.01 -0.52 10.46
C ILE A 69 20.37 -0.16 11.90
N PHE A 70 21.47 0.57 12.11
CA PHE A 70 21.92 1.01 13.42
C PHE A 70 21.10 2.19 13.99
N ASN A 71 20.26 2.85 13.21
CA ASN A 71 19.41 3.96 13.65
C ASN A 71 18.12 3.51 14.35
N GLY A 72 17.92 2.21 14.55
CA GLY A 72 16.83 1.70 15.39
C GLY A 72 17.02 2.15 16.84
N LYS A 73 15.91 2.51 17.51
CA LYS A 73 15.95 2.84 18.96
C LYS A 73 16.44 1.62 19.74
N LEU A 74 17.70 1.62 20.10
CA LEU A 74 18.35 0.53 20.83
C LEU A 74 17.54 0.01 22.03
N PRO A 75 16.92 0.88 22.89
CA PRO A 75 16.09 0.40 24.00
C PRO A 75 14.88 -0.42 23.51
N SER A 76 14.25 -0.04 22.41
CA SER A 76 13.12 -0.79 21.85
C SER A 76 13.54 -2.15 21.33
N ASN A 77 14.71 -2.23 20.68
CA ASN A 77 15.25 -3.49 20.17
C ASN A 77 15.63 -4.43 21.34
N ILE A 78 16.25 -3.90 22.38
CA ILE A 78 16.58 -4.67 23.61
C ILE A 78 15.29 -5.19 24.27
N SER A 79 14.25 -4.35 24.36
CA SER A 79 12.95 -4.75 24.92
C SER A 79 12.31 -5.88 24.12
N ARG A 80 12.36 -5.81 22.78
CA ARG A 80 11.86 -6.88 21.88
C ARG A 80 12.62 -8.19 22.06
N VAL A 81 13.94 -8.13 22.09
CA VAL A 81 14.79 -9.30 22.32
C VAL A 81 14.48 -9.93 23.68
N LYS A 82 14.39 -9.13 24.74
CA LYS A 82 14.01 -9.61 26.08
C LYS A 82 12.63 -10.25 26.07
N SER A 83 11.63 -9.61 25.44
CA SER A 83 10.26 -10.14 25.34
C SER A 83 10.24 -11.48 24.61
N TYR A 84 10.99 -11.61 23.52
CA TYR A 84 11.09 -12.86 22.79
C TYR A 84 11.79 -13.98 23.58
N LEU A 85 12.92 -13.69 24.19
CA LEU A 85 13.70 -14.70 24.92
C LEU A 85 13.05 -15.13 26.23
N LEU A 86 12.50 -14.17 26.99
CA LEU A 86 11.96 -14.45 28.33
C LEU A 86 10.49 -14.89 28.29
N ASN A 87 9.68 -14.23 27.44
CA ASN A 87 8.23 -14.42 27.43
C ASN A 87 7.73 -15.24 26.22
N ARG A 88 8.62 -15.62 25.31
CA ARG A 88 8.27 -16.27 24.04
C ARG A 88 7.24 -15.47 23.23
N LYS A 89 7.12 -14.16 23.46
CA LYS A 89 6.24 -13.27 22.73
C LYS A 89 6.91 -12.82 21.45
N SER A 90 6.24 -13.04 20.33
CA SER A 90 6.64 -12.53 19.01
C SER A 90 5.86 -11.26 18.71
N ASP A 91 6.53 -10.25 18.17
CA ASP A 91 5.89 -9.05 17.62
C ASP A 91 5.34 -9.30 16.20
N VAL A 92 5.31 -10.55 15.74
CA VAL A 92 4.72 -10.90 14.45
C VAL A 92 3.21 -10.71 14.54
N THR A 93 2.71 -9.80 13.73
CA THR A 93 1.32 -9.35 13.73
C THR A 93 0.56 -9.79 12.49
N CYS A 94 0.99 -10.91 11.91
CA CYS A 94 0.31 -11.52 10.77
C CYS A 94 0.20 -13.04 10.96
N ASN A 95 -0.80 -13.63 10.30
CA ASN A 95 -0.95 -15.08 10.24
C ASN A 95 -0.01 -15.69 9.19
N LYS A 96 -0.06 -17.02 9.02
CA LYS A 96 0.77 -17.78 8.07
C LYS A 96 0.58 -17.39 6.59
N PHE A 97 -0.46 -16.66 6.27
CA PHE A 97 -0.75 -16.16 4.91
C PHE A 97 -0.36 -14.69 4.75
N GLY A 98 0.24 -14.05 5.76
CA GLY A 98 0.64 -12.66 5.72
C GLY A 98 -0.48 -11.66 6.06
N PHE A 99 -1.69 -12.13 6.42
CA PHE A 99 -2.76 -11.24 6.86
C PHE A 99 -2.44 -10.64 8.21
N GLY A 100 -2.57 -9.31 8.32
CA GLY A 100 -2.44 -8.60 9.58
C GLY A 100 -3.49 -9.08 10.60
N THR A 101 -3.04 -9.29 11.84
CA THR A 101 -3.91 -9.77 12.94
C THR A 101 -4.19 -8.70 13.99
N ASN A 102 -3.59 -7.52 13.84
CA ASN A 102 -3.72 -6.41 14.80
C ASN A 102 -4.85 -5.43 14.47
N TYR A 103 -5.47 -5.59 13.30
CA TYR A 103 -6.56 -4.71 12.86
C TYR A 103 -7.88 -5.47 13.00
N ASN A 104 -8.71 -5.04 13.94
CA ASN A 104 -10.00 -5.65 14.21
C ASN A 104 -11.04 -4.54 14.37
N SER A 105 -12.20 -4.68 13.74
CA SER A 105 -13.28 -3.70 13.84
C SER A 105 -13.78 -3.49 15.28
N LYS A 106 -13.61 -4.48 16.17
CA LYS A 106 -13.90 -4.33 17.60
C LYS A 106 -13.02 -3.30 18.31
N ASP A 107 -11.83 -3.05 17.76
CA ASP A 107 -10.86 -2.07 18.25
C ASP A 107 -10.89 -0.80 17.38
N SER A 108 -11.99 -0.59 16.63
CA SER A 108 -12.14 0.52 15.71
C SER A 108 -12.02 1.86 16.42
N LYS A 109 -11.32 2.77 15.74
CA LYS A 109 -11.20 4.17 16.18
C LYS A 109 -12.48 4.93 15.87
N ASP A 110 -12.59 6.14 16.43
CA ASP A 110 -13.67 7.06 16.06
C ASP A 110 -13.63 7.37 14.56
N LEU A 111 -14.55 6.77 13.81
CA LEU A 111 -14.66 6.89 12.36
C LEU A 111 -15.00 8.32 11.93
N MET A 112 -15.65 9.11 12.80
CA MET A 112 -16.03 10.49 12.50
C MET A 112 -14.83 11.42 12.48
N GLU A 113 -13.90 11.28 13.43
CA GLU A 113 -12.72 12.12 13.55
C GLU A 113 -11.58 11.61 12.67
N THR A 114 -11.35 10.30 12.66
CA THR A 114 -10.27 9.69 11.88
C THR A 114 -10.44 9.94 10.40
N GLY A 115 -11.68 9.90 9.86
CA GLY A 115 -11.95 10.15 8.46
C GLY A 115 -11.56 11.55 8.00
N LYS A 116 -11.88 12.58 8.77
CA LYS A 116 -11.50 13.98 8.47
C LYS A 116 -9.99 14.17 8.54
N THR A 117 -9.34 13.56 9.51
CA THR A 117 -7.89 13.66 9.68
C THR A 117 -7.15 12.93 8.57
N ALA A 118 -7.58 11.72 8.23
CA ALA A 118 -6.98 10.92 7.16
C ALA A 118 -7.17 11.57 5.79
N SER A 119 -8.36 12.08 5.47
CA SER A 119 -8.60 12.76 4.19
C SER A 119 -7.69 13.97 3.99
N LYS A 120 -7.47 14.78 5.02
CA LYS A 120 -6.52 15.91 4.98
C LYS A 120 -5.08 15.44 4.76
N ARG A 121 -4.65 14.38 5.47
CA ARG A 121 -3.31 13.80 5.33
C ARG A 121 -3.07 13.22 3.95
N HIS A 122 -4.09 12.63 3.33
CA HIS A 122 -4.01 11.99 2.03
C HIS A 122 -4.28 12.94 0.85
N THR A 123 -4.75 14.17 1.13
CA THR A 123 -4.89 15.19 0.10
C THR A 123 -3.52 15.81 -0.21
N ILE A 124 -3.13 15.72 -1.46
CA ILE A 124 -1.80 16.06 -1.96
C ILE A 124 -1.87 17.32 -2.83
N LYS A 125 -0.85 18.14 -2.79
CA LYS A 125 -0.70 19.28 -3.72
C LYS A 125 -0.39 18.72 -5.10
N LEU A 126 -1.37 18.68 -6.00
CA LEU A 126 -1.29 18.01 -7.30
C LEU A 126 -0.18 18.58 -8.18
N GLU A 127 -0.01 19.90 -8.16
CA GLU A 127 0.98 20.61 -8.99
C GLU A 127 2.41 20.12 -8.72
N ASN A 128 2.74 19.87 -7.45
CA ASN A 128 4.07 19.44 -7.04
C ASN A 128 4.32 17.94 -7.25
N ASN A 129 3.28 17.16 -7.56
CA ASN A 129 3.35 15.70 -7.63
C ASN A 129 3.04 15.12 -9.01
N GLN A 130 3.03 15.93 -10.07
CA GLN A 130 2.80 15.47 -11.44
C GLN A 130 3.85 14.48 -11.93
N THR A 131 5.11 14.69 -11.54
CA THR A 131 6.19 13.74 -11.84
C THR A 131 5.96 12.38 -11.18
N THR A 132 5.52 12.38 -9.92
CA THR A 132 5.18 11.15 -9.18
C THR A 132 3.99 10.45 -9.84
N PHE A 133 2.95 11.18 -10.20
CA PHE A 133 1.80 10.66 -10.92
C PHE A 133 2.19 9.96 -12.22
N SER A 134 3.02 10.62 -13.02
CA SER A 134 3.52 10.06 -14.29
C SER A 134 4.38 8.81 -14.08
N LYS A 135 5.26 8.81 -13.07
CA LYS A 135 6.06 7.63 -12.70
C LYS A 135 5.18 6.46 -12.25
N ASN A 136 4.14 6.72 -11.46
CA ASN A 136 3.23 5.68 -11.00
C ASN A 136 2.40 5.09 -12.15
N ILE A 137 2.04 5.89 -13.16
CA ILE A 137 1.46 5.37 -14.41
C ILE A 137 2.42 4.43 -15.12
N GLN A 138 3.70 4.81 -15.25
CA GLN A 138 4.72 3.94 -15.84
C GLN A 138 4.88 2.63 -15.05
N THR A 139 4.93 2.71 -13.73
CA THR A 139 5.01 1.52 -12.86
C THR A 139 3.82 0.59 -13.06
N ILE A 140 2.59 1.12 -13.14
CA ILE A 140 1.40 0.30 -13.43
C ILE A 140 1.50 -0.36 -14.80
N ASN A 141 1.96 0.36 -15.83
CA ASN A 141 2.17 -0.23 -17.14
C ASN A 141 3.21 -1.38 -17.07
N SER A 142 4.33 -1.20 -16.35
CA SER A 142 5.31 -2.27 -16.14
C SER A 142 4.71 -3.47 -15.40
N ILE A 143 3.84 -3.26 -14.40
CA ILE A 143 3.12 -4.36 -13.74
C ILE A 143 2.19 -5.09 -14.73
N ILE A 144 1.50 -4.36 -15.60
CA ILE A 144 0.63 -4.95 -16.62
C ILE A 144 1.45 -5.75 -17.63
N GLU A 145 2.56 -5.21 -18.11
CA GLU A 145 3.49 -5.91 -19.02
C GLU A 145 4.06 -7.18 -18.38
N PHE A 146 4.47 -7.07 -17.12
CA PHE A 146 4.93 -8.24 -16.35
C PHE A 146 3.84 -9.31 -16.25
N ALA A 147 2.61 -8.92 -15.94
CA ALA A 147 1.49 -9.86 -15.86
C ALA A 147 1.18 -10.52 -17.21
N ASN A 148 1.22 -9.75 -18.30
CA ASN A 148 1.03 -10.26 -19.67
C ASN A 148 2.09 -11.30 -20.02
N SER A 149 3.37 -11.01 -19.77
CA SER A 149 4.48 -11.91 -20.08
C SER A 149 4.46 -13.22 -19.28
N HIS A 150 3.75 -13.23 -18.13
CA HIS A 150 3.62 -14.40 -17.25
C HIS A 150 2.22 -15.02 -17.25
N ASN A 151 1.35 -14.61 -18.16
CA ASN A 151 -0.05 -15.07 -18.26
C ASN A 151 -0.84 -14.92 -16.94
N LEU A 152 -0.64 -13.80 -16.25
CA LEU A 152 -1.32 -13.46 -15.00
C LEU A 152 -2.46 -12.47 -15.27
N LYS A 153 -3.46 -12.49 -14.40
CA LYS A 153 -4.55 -11.50 -14.39
C LYS A 153 -4.35 -10.49 -13.27
N ILE A 154 -4.67 -9.23 -13.54
CA ILE A 154 -4.60 -8.16 -12.55
C ILE A 154 -6.00 -7.69 -12.19
N ILE A 155 -6.23 -7.51 -10.89
CA ILE A 155 -7.44 -6.90 -10.36
C ILE A 155 -7.00 -5.67 -9.57
N PHE A 156 -7.25 -4.49 -10.13
CA PHE A 156 -7.14 -3.25 -9.40
C PHE A 156 -8.40 -3.04 -8.56
N ILE A 157 -8.23 -2.63 -7.32
CA ILE A 157 -9.35 -2.35 -6.42
C ILE A 157 -9.15 -1.00 -5.74
N THR A 158 -10.20 -0.19 -5.67
CA THR A 158 -10.26 0.91 -4.70
C THR A 158 -11.07 0.42 -3.52
N CYS A 159 -10.44 0.43 -2.35
CA CYS A 159 -11.05 -0.09 -1.12
C CYS A 159 -12.25 0.75 -0.70
N PRO A 160 -13.22 0.16 0.02
CA PRO A 160 -14.30 0.92 0.63
C PRO A 160 -13.73 1.85 1.69
N ALA A 161 -14.30 3.04 1.83
CA ALA A 161 -13.92 3.99 2.86
C ALA A 161 -15.18 4.56 3.53
N TYR A 162 -15.06 4.91 4.81
CA TYR A 162 -16.18 5.44 5.59
C TYR A 162 -16.62 6.83 5.10
N SER A 163 -17.87 7.20 5.30
CA SER A 163 -18.47 8.44 4.76
C SER A 163 -17.65 9.69 5.10
N THR A 164 -17.20 9.82 6.33
CA THR A 164 -16.42 10.98 6.80
C THR A 164 -15.06 11.14 6.12
N TYR A 165 -14.48 10.06 5.62
CA TYR A 165 -13.30 10.15 4.75
C TYR A 165 -13.69 10.59 3.34
N ARG A 166 -14.67 9.91 2.72
CA ARG A 166 -15.11 10.16 1.35
C ARG A 166 -15.58 11.58 1.09
N GLU A 167 -16.36 12.14 2.01
CA GLU A 167 -16.95 13.48 1.91
C GLU A 167 -15.91 14.60 2.01
N ASN A 168 -14.71 14.29 2.50
CA ASN A 168 -13.63 15.26 2.65
C ASN A 168 -12.49 15.08 1.63
N LEU A 169 -12.67 14.23 0.60
CA LEU A 169 -11.69 14.04 -0.45
C LEU A 169 -11.67 15.21 -1.43
N ASN A 170 -10.49 15.54 -1.97
CA ASN A 170 -10.39 16.46 -3.09
C ASN A 170 -10.94 15.77 -4.37
N PRO A 171 -11.99 16.33 -5.00
CA PRO A 171 -12.65 15.67 -6.13
C PRO A 171 -11.73 15.51 -7.34
N ILE A 172 -10.85 16.47 -7.60
CA ILE A 172 -9.93 16.41 -8.75
C ILE A 172 -8.89 15.30 -8.56
N GLN A 173 -8.32 15.19 -7.35
CA GLN A 173 -7.38 14.10 -7.05
C GLN A 173 -8.03 12.73 -7.19
N LEU A 174 -9.25 12.58 -6.67
CA LEU A 174 -10.00 11.34 -6.74
C LEU A 174 -10.33 10.98 -8.20
N GLU A 175 -10.86 11.93 -8.95
CA GLU A 175 -11.24 11.74 -10.35
C GLU A 175 -10.03 11.33 -11.20
N ASN A 176 -8.90 12.01 -11.06
CA ASN A 176 -7.68 11.69 -11.78
C ASN A 176 -7.21 10.27 -11.48
N SER A 177 -7.19 9.88 -10.20
CA SER A 177 -6.77 8.54 -9.79
C SER A 177 -7.70 7.45 -10.34
N VAL A 178 -9.01 7.64 -10.24
CA VAL A 178 -10.01 6.69 -10.74
C VAL A 178 -9.98 6.59 -12.27
N ASN A 179 -9.93 7.72 -12.96
CA ASN A 179 -10.02 7.75 -14.43
C ASN A 179 -8.78 7.11 -15.07
N ILE A 180 -7.58 7.34 -14.52
CA ILE A 180 -6.38 6.71 -15.08
C ILE A 180 -6.42 5.19 -14.95
N ILE A 181 -6.86 4.66 -13.80
CA ILE A 181 -6.96 3.21 -13.60
C ILE A 181 -8.04 2.60 -14.49
N LYS A 182 -9.22 3.23 -14.61
CA LYS A 182 -10.24 2.81 -15.56
C LYS A 182 -9.70 2.73 -16.98
N LYS A 183 -8.97 3.77 -17.41
CA LYS A 183 -8.36 3.85 -18.74
C LYS A 183 -7.32 2.74 -18.96
N LEU A 184 -6.46 2.48 -18.00
CA LEU A 184 -5.44 1.44 -18.11
C LEU A 184 -6.07 0.04 -18.11
N SER A 185 -7.06 -0.21 -17.25
CA SER A 185 -7.77 -1.49 -17.20
C SER A 185 -8.55 -1.76 -18.49
N SER A 186 -9.26 -0.77 -19.04
CA SER A 186 -10.06 -0.97 -20.26
C SER A 186 -9.24 -1.26 -21.50
N LYS A 187 -7.95 -0.92 -21.50
CA LYS A 187 -7.04 -1.16 -22.63
C LYS A 187 -6.40 -2.54 -22.63
N ASN A 188 -6.51 -3.29 -21.52
CA ASN A 188 -5.82 -4.55 -21.32
C ASN A 188 -6.82 -5.65 -20.97
N THR A 189 -6.86 -6.71 -21.72
CA THR A 189 -7.84 -7.81 -21.58
C THR A 189 -7.60 -8.68 -20.33
N ASN A 190 -6.39 -8.64 -19.77
CA ASN A 190 -6.03 -9.37 -18.56
C ASN A 190 -6.20 -8.57 -17.27
N THR A 191 -6.78 -7.36 -17.36
CA THR A 191 -6.97 -6.47 -16.19
C THR A 191 -8.45 -6.20 -15.94
N ALA A 192 -8.81 -6.05 -14.66
CA ALA A 192 -10.11 -5.58 -14.21
C ALA A 192 -9.93 -4.49 -13.16
N TYR A 193 -10.89 -3.60 -13.03
CA TYR A 193 -10.92 -2.57 -11.99
C TYR A 193 -12.28 -2.56 -11.30
N TYR A 194 -12.24 -2.66 -9.98
CA TYR A 194 -13.42 -2.55 -9.11
C TYR A 194 -13.25 -1.38 -8.14
N ASN A 195 -14.21 -0.49 -8.13
CA ASN A 195 -14.23 0.66 -7.23
C ASN A 195 -15.30 0.46 -6.16
N PHE A 196 -14.87 0.15 -4.94
CA PHE A 196 -15.74 -0.04 -3.78
C PHE A 196 -15.83 1.20 -2.89
N LEU A 197 -15.20 2.31 -3.25
CA LEU A 197 -15.11 3.51 -2.41
C LEU A 197 -16.46 3.96 -1.82
N THR A 198 -17.52 3.86 -2.62
CA THR A 198 -18.88 4.28 -2.25
C THR A 198 -19.86 3.12 -2.08
N ASP A 199 -19.34 1.89 -1.97
CA ASP A 199 -20.18 0.72 -1.83
C ASP A 199 -20.93 0.76 -0.48
N LYS A 200 -22.26 0.68 -0.54
CA LYS A 200 -23.15 0.78 0.61
C LYS A 200 -23.34 -0.54 1.35
N SER A 201 -22.78 -1.63 0.85
CA SER A 201 -22.83 -2.93 1.51
C SER A 201 -21.94 -2.98 2.76
N PHE A 202 -20.94 -2.07 2.84
CA PHE A 202 -20.07 -1.94 4.01
C PHE A 202 -20.71 -1.00 5.04
N ILE A 203 -20.85 -1.49 6.27
CA ILE A 203 -21.39 -0.77 7.42
C ILE A 203 -20.28 -0.35 8.40
N ALA A 204 -20.59 0.48 9.38
CA ALA A 204 -19.56 1.03 10.29
C ALA A 204 -18.75 -0.05 11.01
N GLU A 205 -19.35 -1.18 11.32
CA GLU A 205 -18.74 -2.33 11.98
C GLU A 205 -17.71 -3.06 11.12
N ASP A 206 -17.69 -2.82 9.81
CA ASP A 206 -16.72 -3.42 8.89
C ASP A 206 -15.38 -2.65 8.85
N TYR A 207 -15.35 -1.45 9.42
CA TYR A 207 -14.18 -0.59 9.37
C TYR A 207 -13.39 -0.63 10.68
N TYR A 208 -12.07 -0.73 10.55
CA TYR A 208 -11.14 -0.52 11.66
C TYR A 208 -10.84 0.98 11.84
N ASP A 209 -10.64 1.70 10.73
CA ASP A 209 -10.53 3.14 10.61
C ASP A 209 -11.29 3.62 9.37
N ALA A 210 -11.33 4.91 9.11
CA ALA A 210 -12.20 5.48 8.09
C ALA A 210 -11.64 5.48 6.66
N ASP A 211 -10.34 5.18 6.47
CA ASP A 211 -9.60 5.21 5.19
C ASP A 211 -9.16 3.85 4.68
#